data_54a08809e187c149c90345a6976a12a8
#
_entry.id   54a08809e187c149c90345a6976a12a8
#
_cell.length_a   1.000
_cell.length_b   1.000
_cell.length_c   1.000
_cell.angle_alpha   90.00
_cell.angle_beta   90.00
_cell.angle_gamma   90.00
#
_symmetry.space_group_name_H-M   'P 1'
#
loop_
_entity.id
_entity.type
_entity.pdbx_description
1 polymer ?
#
loop_
_entity_poly.entity_id
_entity_poly.type
_entity_poly.pdbx_seq_one_letter_code
_entity_poly.pdbx_strand_id
1 'polypeptide(L)'
;MAIGSFSAGLSGLTANAIALNVIGNNLANINTVGYKASTVAFEDLVSQSVAGAGQVGLGVSPGNIAPVFSQGPIENSRDATNAAIQGNGFFIVSGPNGTSYTRAGNFELDENGTLVNPDGLKVQGYTQVDAATGDIITTGEPTEIVVPPGVLRSPVATTQFNAVSNLDIDAAVGDTFTTSMEVYDALGASHVMTTTFTKTAANAWNYEITVPGAEVNPAPAAGAPAVVAAGAVTFGGDGFIASVTPTGPSTGGGAAAGAIADVVFTSPVWANGAPASQLTWNMVDDQGAVSLTGFRAPSATSAKTQNGSMAGMITSISISDDGSIMATFGAGQTISVGQMAVATFNNPKGLVKLGSNLYGVSQDAGVANVGVAGTGGRGTIVGSALEQSNVDVAQEFTQMILAQRGYQANSKTITVSDELLVDTLNLKR
;
A
#
# COMPACT_ATOMS: atom_id res chain seq x y z
N MET A 1 14.86 42.77 -45.77
CA MET A 1 13.86 41.68 -45.78
C MET A 1 14.47 40.28 -45.83
N ALA A 2 15.49 40.01 -46.62
CA ALA A 2 16.15 38.69 -46.71
C ALA A 2 16.73 38.16 -45.40
N ILE A 3 17.26 39.03 -44.52
CA ILE A 3 17.86 38.63 -43.23
C ILE A 3 16.75 38.15 -42.22
N GLY A 4 15.55 38.75 -42.27
CA GLY A 4 14.45 38.35 -41.37
C GLY A 4 13.86 36.98 -41.74
N SER A 5 13.73 36.68 -43.04
CA SER A 5 13.26 35.37 -43.49
C SER A 5 14.26 34.24 -43.21
N PHE A 6 15.56 34.53 -43.30
CA PHE A 6 16.64 33.61 -42.96
C PHE A 6 16.65 33.27 -41.47
N SER A 7 16.55 34.28 -40.57
CA SER A 7 16.51 34.08 -39.12
C SER A 7 15.25 33.30 -38.68
N ALA A 8 14.10 33.62 -39.27
CA ALA A 8 12.84 32.88 -39.00
C ALA A 8 12.91 31.42 -39.47
N GLY A 9 13.49 31.18 -40.67
CA GLY A 9 13.70 29.81 -41.16
C GLY A 9 14.68 29.01 -40.29
N LEU A 10 15.76 29.63 -39.81
CA LEU A 10 16.75 28.99 -38.94
C LEU A 10 16.15 28.65 -37.57
N SER A 11 15.40 29.58 -36.98
CA SER A 11 14.73 29.34 -35.70
C SER A 11 13.69 28.20 -35.82
N GLY A 12 12.91 28.18 -36.91
CA GLY A 12 11.96 27.10 -37.18
C GLY A 12 12.64 25.74 -37.42
N LEU A 13 13.80 25.72 -38.03
CA LEU A 13 14.60 24.51 -38.23
C LEU A 13 15.11 23.97 -36.90
N THR A 14 15.65 24.82 -36.03
CA THR A 14 16.11 24.47 -34.69
C THR A 14 14.94 23.96 -33.82
N ALA A 15 13.78 24.62 -33.87
CA ALA A 15 12.60 24.22 -33.14
C ALA A 15 12.11 22.81 -33.54
N ASN A 16 12.03 22.55 -34.85
CA ASN A 16 11.60 21.21 -35.33
C ASN A 16 12.64 20.12 -35.00
N ALA A 17 13.96 20.46 -34.98
CA ALA A 17 15.01 19.53 -34.56
C ALA A 17 14.87 19.15 -33.07
N ILE A 18 14.55 20.11 -32.19
CA ILE A 18 14.31 19.87 -30.78
C ILE A 18 13.03 19.00 -30.63
N ALA A 19 11.96 19.30 -31.36
CA ALA A 19 10.75 18.48 -31.35
C ALA A 19 11.06 17.03 -31.73
N LEU A 20 11.81 16.81 -32.81
CA LEU A 20 12.23 15.48 -33.25
C LEU A 20 13.05 14.73 -32.19
N ASN A 21 13.94 15.42 -31.48
CA ASN A 21 14.70 14.82 -30.39
C ASN A 21 13.81 14.38 -29.22
N VAL A 22 12.82 15.20 -28.84
CA VAL A 22 11.88 14.86 -27.74
C VAL A 22 10.98 13.71 -28.14
N ILE A 23 10.41 13.74 -29.36
CA ILE A 23 9.59 12.65 -29.90
C ILE A 23 10.39 11.34 -29.98
N GLY A 24 11.63 11.40 -30.47
CA GLY A 24 12.53 10.25 -30.51
C GLY A 24 12.84 9.67 -29.14
N ASN A 25 13.01 10.53 -28.13
CA ASN A 25 13.19 10.11 -26.74
C ASN A 25 11.91 9.46 -26.17
N ASN A 26 10.73 10.04 -26.42
CA ASN A 26 9.46 9.44 -26.00
C ASN A 26 9.30 8.04 -26.61
N LEU A 27 9.55 7.91 -27.91
CA LEU A 27 9.40 6.63 -28.62
C LEU A 27 10.41 5.58 -28.14
N ALA A 28 11.64 5.97 -27.82
CA ALA A 28 12.65 5.08 -27.26
C ALA A 28 12.26 4.51 -25.90
N ASN A 29 11.42 5.24 -25.12
CA ASN A 29 11.01 4.89 -23.77
C ASN A 29 9.58 4.36 -23.68
N ILE A 30 9.01 3.85 -24.76
CA ILE A 30 7.65 3.32 -24.78
C ILE A 30 7.46 2.11 -23.86
N ASN A 31 8.48 1.26 -23.74
CA ASN A 31 8.48 0.07 -22.89
C ASN A 31 9.13 0.30 -21.51
N THR A 32 9.40 1.57 -21.16
CA THR A 32 10.04 1.89 -19.89
C THR A 32 8.98 2.09 -18.82
N VAL A 33 9.02 1.29 -17.76
CA VAL A 33 8.09 1.34 -16.62
C VAL A 33 8.10 2.73 -15.98
N GLY A 34 6.91 3.30 -15.76
CA GLY A 34 6.76 4.59 -15.10
C GLY A 34 7.25 5.80 -15.89
N TYR A 35 7.65 5.62 -17.16
CA TYR A 35 8.09 6.73 -18.00
C TYR A 35 6.95 7.70 -18.30
N LYS A 36 7.25 8.98 -18.25
CA LYS A 36 6.34 10.06 -18.61
C LYS A 36 6.86 10.80 -19.83
N ALA A 37 6.03 10.82 -20.88
CA ALA A 37 6.31 11.55 -22.13
C ALA A 37 6.66 13.01 -21.85
N SER A 38 7.51 13.59 -22.65
CA SER A 38 7.81 15.02 -22.61
C SER A 38 7.22 15.70 -23.83
N THR A 39 6.74 16.93 -23.62
CA THR A 39 6.27 17.80 -24.71
C THR A 39 7.09 19.07 -24.74
N VAL A 40 7.28 19.61 -25.95
CA VAL A 40 7.95 20.89 -26.17
C VAL A 40 6.89 21.97 -26.40
N ALA A 41 6.95 23.06 -25.64
CA ALA A 41 6.21 24.27 -25.95
C ALA A 41 7.09 25.19 -26.81
N PHE A 42 6.51 25.81 -27.81
CA PHE A 42 7.20 26.82 -28.62
C PHE A 42 6.55 28.17 -28.40
N GLU A 43 7.36 29.19 -28.35
CA GLU A 43 6.97 30.59 -28.16
C GLU A 43 7.38 31.42 -29.37
N ASP A 44 6.57 32.39 -29.77
CA ASP A 44 6.90 33.33 -30.80
C ASP A 44 7.92 34.38 -30.29
N LEU A 45 8.89 34.73 -31.10
CA LEU A 45 9.78 35.83 -30.80
C LEU A 45 9.11 37.16 -31.07
N VAL A 46 9.46 38.17 -30.23
CA VAL A 46 8.91 39.51 -30.33
C VAL A 46 8.96 40.03 -31.77
N SER A 47 7.81 40.49 -32.27
CA SER A 47 7.69 41.00 -33.64
C SER A 47 8.36 42.37 -33.76
N GLN A 48 9.10 42.58 -34.86
CA GLN A 48 9.67 43.87 -35.21
C GLN A 48 8.60 44.74 -35.89
N SER A 49 8.39 45.95 -35.41
CA SER A 49 7.55 46.94 -36.06
C SER A 49 8.28 47.52 -37.29
N VAL A 50 7.71 47.32 -38.47
CA VAL A 50 8.19 47.93 -39.73
C VAL A 50 7.33 49.15 -39.99
N ALA A 51 7.97 50.31 -40.07
CA ALA A 51 7.29 51.59 -40.26
C ALA A 51 6.32 51.53 -41.48
N GLY A 52 5.01 51.65 -41.24
CA GLY A 52 3.97 51.67 -42.24
C GLY A 52 3.47 50.32 -42.79
N ALA A 53 4.04 49.18 -42.38
CA ALA A 53 3.69 47.83 -42.90
C ALA A 53 3.25 46.82 -41.85
N GLY A 54 3.02 47.21 -40.59
CA GLY A 54 2.63 46.31 -39.52
C GLY A 54 3.82 45.63 -38.81
N GLN A 55 3.52 44.57 -38.05
CA GLN A 55 4.51 43.80 -37.28
C GLN A 55 4.90 42.54 -38.06
N VAL A 56 6.17 42.25 -38.14
CA VAL A 56 6.73 41.03 -38.75
C VAL A 56 7.38 40.19 -37.66
N GLY A 57 6.95 38.93 -37.49
CA GLY A 57 7.52 38.01 -36.54
C GLY A 57 8.99 37.67 -36.80
N LEU A 58 9.78 37.49 -35.77
CA LEU A 58 11.22 37.17 -35.84
C LEU A 58 11.50 35.66 -35.76
N GLY A 59 10.45 34.82 -35.79
CA GLY A 59 10.56 33.37 -35.72
C GLY A 59 10.06 32.78 -34.40
N VAL A 60 10.56 31.61 -34.06
CA VAL A 60 10.14 30.81 -32.91
C VAL A 60 11.31 30.51 -31.99
N SER A 61 11.09 30.49 -30.70
CA SER A 61 12.02 30.01 -29.68
C SER A 61 11.48 28.72 -29.04
N PRO A 62 12.33 27.73 -28.78
CA PRO A 62 11.93 26.64 -27.92
C PRO A 62 11.71 27.19 -26.50
N GLY A 63 10.50 26.99 -26.00
CA GLY A 63 10.15 27.28 -24.63
C GLY A 63 10.51 26.11 -23.68
N ASN A 64 9.61 25.75 -22.80
CA ASN A 64 9.85 24.70 -21.82
C ASN A 64 9.61 23.28 -22.40
N ILE A 65 10.50 22.34 -22.03
CA ILE A 65 10.30 20.90 -22.23
C ILE A 65 9.77 20.35 -20.92
N ALA A 66 8.48 20.06 -20.87
CA ALA A 66 7.81 19.61 -19.65
C ALA A 66 7.35 18.16 -19.75
N PRO A 67 7.47 17.36 -18.66
CA PRO A 67 6.88 16.04 -18.59
C PRO A 67 5.34 16.11 -18.52
N VAL A 68 4.69 15.12 -19.11
CA VAL A 68 3.23 14.94 -19.06
C VAL A 68 2.91 13.84 -18.07
N PHE A 69 2.36 14.22 -16.91
CA PHE A 69 2.06 13.29 -15.83
C PHE A 69 0.65 12.65 -15.94
N SER A 70 0.14 12.45 -17.16
CA SER A 70 -1.06 11.61 -17.34
C SER A 70 -0.77 10.17 -16.94
N GLN A 71 -1.80 9.47 -16.46
CA GLN A 71 -1.71 8.07 -16.08
C GLN A 71 -1.42 7.21 -17.32
N GLY A 72 -0.42 6.32 -17.22
CA GLY A 72 -0.17 5.25 -18.18
C GLY A 72 -1.05 4.02 -17.89
N PRO A 73 -1.11 3.05 -18.80
CA PRO A 73 -1.77 1.78 -18.53
C PRO A 73 -1.13 1.09 -17.31
N ILE A 74 -1.97 0.50 -16.45
CA ILE A 74 -1.51 -0.32 -15.33
C ILE A 74 -1.65 -1.78 -15.75
N GLU A 75 -0.56 -2.53 -15.69
CA GLU A 75 -0.50 -3.94 -16.03
C GLU A 75 -0.10 -4.77 -14.82
N ASN A 76 -0.74 -5.94 -14.66
CA ASN A 76 -0.41 -6.85 -13.58
C ASN A 76 1.00 -7.44 -13.76
N SER A 77 1.75 -7.50 -12.67
CA SER A 77 3.06 -8.13 -12.58
C SER A 77 2.97 -9.46 -11.83
N ARG A 78 3.98 -10.30 -12.02
CA ARG A 78 4.13 -11.55 -11.25
C ARG A 78 4.82 -11.34 -9.91
N ASP A 79 5.56 -10.24 -9.79
CA ASP A 79 6.32 -9.94 -8.59
C ASP A 79 5.43 -9.20 -7.59
N ALA A 80 5.34 -9.75 -6.39
CA ALA A 80 4.49 -9.23 -5.33
C ALA A 80 4.97 -7.89 -4.75
N THR A 81 6.25 -7.56 -4.96
CA THR A 81 6.88 -6.30 -4.52
C THR A 81 6.65 -5.14 -5.48
N ASN A 82 6.19 -5.43 -6.70
CA ASN A 82 5.86 -4.39 -7.67
C ASN A 82 4.60 -3.64 -7.26
N ALA A 83 4.60 -2.33 -7.49
CA ALA A 83 3.50 -1.46 -7.14
C ALA A 83 3.29 -0.37 -8.19
N ALA A 84 2.05 -0.03 -8.48
CA ALA A 84 1.70 1.10 -9.35
C ALA A 84 0.83 2.10 -8.58
N ILE A 85 1.02 3.40 -8.84
CA ILE A 85 0.14 4.44 -8.28
C ILE A 85 -0.98 4.71 -9.27
N GLN A 86 -2.22 4.51 -8.84
CA GLN A 86 -3.41 4.90 -9.59
C GLN A 86 -3.85 6.30 -9.15
N GLY A 87 -3.72 7.26 -10.05
CA GLY A 87 -3.98 8.68 -9.75
C GLY A 87 -2.70 9.49 -9.54
N ASN A 88 -2.79 10.54 -8.73
CA ASN A 88 -1.70 11.48 -8.52
C ASN A 88 -0.72 11.00 -7.42
N GLY A 89 0.57 11.23 -7.63
CA GLY A 89 1.60 10.97 -6.61
C GLY A 89 2.86 10.36 -7.20
N PHE A 90 3.86 10.17 -6.36
CA PHE A 90 5.14 9.59 -6.69
C PHE A 90 5.59 8.73 -5.52
N PHE A 91 6.24 7.62 -5.80
CA PHE A 91 7.00 6.89 -4.80
C PHE A 91 8.20 7.72 -4.38
N ILE A 92 8.57 7.60 -3.12
CA ILE A 92 9.72 8.28 -2.54
C ILE A 92 10.85 7.28 -2.43
N VAL A 93 12.00 7.60 -3.00
CA VAL A 93 13.21 6.79 -2.90
C VAL A 93 14.35 7.61 -2.37
N SER A 94 15.19 7.01 -1.55
CA SER A 94 16.35 7.68 -0.94
C SER A 94 17.63 6.95 -1.30
N GLY A 95 18.67 7.73 -1.57
CA GLY A 95 19.99 7.24 -1.90
C GLY A 95 21.09 8.18 -1.42
N PRO A 96 22.35 7.93 -1.81
CA PRO A 96 23.51 8.75 -1.39
C PRO A 96 23.38 10.23 -1.75
N ASN A 97 22.62 10.55 -2.79
CA ASN A 97 22.41 11.91 -3.28
C ASN A 97 21.17 12.60 -2.68
N GLY A 98 20.52 11.96 -1.70
CA GLY A 98 19.30 12.44 -1.06
C GLY A 98 18.04 11.80 -1.59
N THR A 99 16.89 12.42 -1.32
CA THR A 99 15.57 11.94 -1.68
C THR A 99 15.23 12.26 -3.13
N SER A 100 14.73 11.27 -3.87
CA SER A 100 14.23 11.39 -5.24
C SER A 100 12.83 10.79 -5.34
N TYR A 101 12.11 11.10 -6.40
CA TYR A 101 10.73 10.70 -6.61
C TYR A 101 10.60 9.92 -7.91
N THR A 102 9.77 8.90 -7.94
CA THR A 102 9.60 8.07 -9.14
C THR A 102 8.15 7.61 -9.31
N ARG A 103 7.78 7.33 -10.56
CA ARG A 103 6.54 6.60 -10.90
C ARG A 103 6.81 5.13 -11.21
N ALA A 104 8.07 4.76 -11.40
CA ALA A 104 8.46 3.38 -11.59
C ALA A 104 8.33 2.62 -10.26
N GLY A 105 7.51 1.60 -10.26
CA GLY A 105 7.23 0.80 -9.06
C GLY A 105 7.76 -0.63 -9.15
N ASN A 106 8.75 -0.87 -9.96
CA ASN A 106 9.46 -2.14 -10.08
C ASN A 106 10.46 -2.27 -8.93
N PHE A 107 9.96 -2.67 -7.77
CA PHE A 107 10.74 -2.78 -6.53
C PHE A 107 11.15 -4.22 -6.27
N GLU A 108 12.31 -4.38 -5.65
CA GLU A 108 12.89 -5.66 -5.25
C GLU A 108 13.36 -5.57 -3.80
N LEU A 109 13.53 -6.73 -3.15
CA LEU A 109 14.16 -6.80 -1.82
C LEU A 109 15.65 -7.05 -1.99
N ASP A 110 16.46 -6.25 -1.32
CA ASP A 110 17.90 -6.48 -1.23
C ASP A 110 18.25 -7.62 -0.25
N GLU A 111 19.54 -7.94 -0.09
CA GLU A 111 20.03 -8.98 0.82
C GLU A 111 19.64 -8.74 2.29
N ASN A 112 19.40 -7.49 2.67
CA ASN A 112 18.98 -7.08 4.01
C ASN A 112 17.45 -7.03 4.16
N GLY A 113 16.72 -7.27 3.08
CA GLY A 113 15.27 -7.14 3.04
C GLY A 113 14.76 -5.71 2.91
N THR A 114 15.63 -4.77 2.53
CA THR A 114 15.19 -3.41 2.23
C THR A 114 14.55 -3.38 0.86
N LEU A 115 13.42 -2.71 0.75
CA LEU A 115 12.75 -2.50 -0.53
C LEU A 115 13.49 -1.45 -1.34
N VAL A 116 14.03 -1.85 -2.50
CA VAL A 116 14.86 -0.99 -3.35
C VAL A 116 14.33 -0.97 -4.79
N ASN A 117 14.66 0.08 -5.52
CA ASN A 117 14.49 0.10 -6.97
C ASN A 117 15.69 -0.59 -7.67
N PRO A 118 15.66 -0.83 -8.99
CA PRO A 118 16.78 -1.45 -9.72
C PRO A 118 18.12 -0.69 -9.66
N ASP A 119 18.08 0.59 -9.32
CA ASP A 119 19.30 1.39 -9.11
C ASP A 119 19.83 1.31 -7.68
N GLY A 120 19.22 0.50 -6.80
CA GLY A 120 19.59 0.31 -5.40
C GLY A 120 19.16 1.45 -4.47
N LEU A 121 18.24 2.33 -4.90
CA LEU A 121 17.67 3.37 -4.05
C LEU A 121 16.57 2.78 -3.17
N LYS A 122 16.56 3.15 -1.89
CA LYS A 122 15.67 2.59 -0.87
C LYS A 122 14.31 3.27 -0.90
N VAL A 123 13.25 2.49 -1.00
CA VAL A 123 11.87 2.98 -0.96
C VAL A 123 11.53 3.46 0.45
N GLN A 124 10.88 4.61 0.54
CA GLN A 124 10.54 5.26 1.79
C GLN A 124 9.07 5.03 2.15
N GLY A 125 8.82 4.82 3.44
CA GLY A 125 7.49 4.62 3.99
C GLY A 125 7.46 4.68 5.50
N TYR A 126 6.38 4.25 6.09
CA TYR A 126 6.18 4.20 7.52
C TYR A 126 6.35 2.75 8.00
N THR A 127 7.21 2.53 9.00
CA THR A 127 7.54 1.19 9.50
C THR A 127 7.33 1.06 11.00
N GLN A 128 6.94 2.14 11.68
CA GLN A 128 6.64 2.09 13.11
C GLN A 128 5.25 1.50 13.34
N VAL A 129 5.18 0.48 14.18
CA VAL A 129 3.94 -0.22 14.54
C VAL A 129 3.52 0.25 15.93
N ASP A 130 2.25 0.59 16.08
CA ASP A 130 1.66 0.80 17.41
C ASP A 130 1.57 -0.55 18.15
N ALA A 131 2.22 -0.63 19.30
CA ALA A 131 2.26 -1.86 20.09
C ALA A 131 0.89 -2.27 20.66
N ALA A 132 -0.06 -1.34 20.75
CA ALA A 132 -1.39 -1.60 21.30
C ALA A 132 -2.38 -2.11 20.24
N THR A 133 -2.36 -1.50 19.04
CA THR A 133 -3.31 -1.81 17.96
C THR A 133 -2.71 -2.72 16.87
N GLY A 134 -1.39 -2.74 16.72
CA GLY A 134 -0.71 -3.43 15.63
C GLY A 134 -0.72 -2.66 14.30
N ASP A 135 -1.28 -1.45 14.27
CA ASP A 135 -1.36 -0.61 13.08
C ASP A 135 -0.07 0.15 12.83
N ILE A 136 0.16 0.53 11.57
CA ILE A 136 1.31 1.36 11.22
C ILE A 136 1.06 2.81 11.62
N ILE A 137 2.00 3.38 12.38
CA ILE A 137 2.00 4.81 12.74
C ILE A 137 2.45 5.60 11.51
N THR A 138 1.52 6.34 10.92
CA THR A 138 1.75 7.13 9.69
C THR A 138 2.09 8.59 9.96
N THR A 139 2.30 8.94 11.22
CA THR A 139 2.72 10.29 11.65
C THR A 139 4.24 10.35 11.77
N GLY A 140 4.87 11.27 11.05
CA GLY A 140 6.33 11.44 11.10
C GLY A 140 6.97 11.45 9.71
N GLU A 141 8.29 11.48 9.68
CA GLU A 141 9.04 11.39 8.43
C GLU A 141 9.11 9.93 7.96
N PRO A 142 8.92 9.67 6.64
CA PRO A 142 9.09 8.33 6.10
C PRO A 142 10.52 7.83 6.28
N THR A 143 10.65 6.55 6.57
CA THR A 143 11.92 5.84 6.72
C THR A 143 12.06 4.73 5.69
N GLU A 144 13.22 4.09 5.63
CA GLU A 144 13.44 2.94 4.76
C GLU A 144 12.49 1.79 5.12
N ILE A 145 11.87 1.20 4.12
CA ILE A 145 11.02 0.02 4.31
C ILE A 145 11.91 -1.21 4.32
N VAL A 146 11.94 -1.90 5.45
CA VAL A 146 12.70 -3.13 5.63
C VAL A 146 11.76 -4.28 5.95
N VAL A 147 11.76 -5.29 5.09
CA VAL A 147 11.04 -6.55 5.27
C VAL A 147 12.09 -7.66 5.39
N PRO A 148 12.64 -7.93 6.58
CA PRO A 148 13.83 -8.76 6.71
C PRO A 148 13.57 -10.20 6.24
N PRO A 149 14.19 -10.66 5.15
CA PRO A 149 14.05 -12.03 4.68
C PRO A 149 14.76 -12.97 5.65
N GLY A 150 14.14 -14.11 5.94
CA GLY A 150 14.76 -15.16 6.75
C GLY A 150 14.85 -14.87 8.26
N VAL A 151 14.37 -13.72 8.74
CA VAL A 151 14.25 -13.49 10.17
C VAL A 151 13.09 -14.32 10.71
N LEU A 152 13.41 -15.23 11.63
CA LEU A 152 12.40 -15.95 12.39
C LEU A 152 11.70 -14.95 13.31
N ARG A 153 10.43 -14.66 13.03
CA ARG A 153 9.63 -13.87 13.96
C ARG A 153 9.44 -14.65 15.24
N SER A 154 9.69 -14.01 16.35
CA SER A 154 9.36 -14.58 17.66
C SER A 154 7.87 -14.87 17.74
N PRO A 155 7.48 -15.99 18.34
CA PRO A 155 6.08 -16.32 18.55
C PRO A 155 5.41 -15.28 19.44
N VAL A 156 4.12 -15.12 19.29
CA VAL A 156 3.29 -14.27 20.15
C VAL A 156 2.28 -15.16 20.86
N ALA A 157 2.33 -15.19 22.18
CA ALA A 157 1.34 -15.91 22.96
C ALA A 157 -0.05 -15.30 22.72
N THR A 158 -1.08 -16.15 22.63
CA THR A 158 -2.46 -15.68 22.59
C THR A 158 -2.79 -15.01 23.92
N THR A 159 -3.25 -13.76 23.86
CA THR A 159 -3.71 -13.00 25.02
C THR A 159 -5.18 -12.64 24.93
N GLN A 160 -5.74 -12.60 23.71
CA GLN A 160 -7.12 -12.28 23.45
C GLN A 160 -7.69 -13.24 22.41
N PHE A 161 -8.93 -13.63 22.61
CA PHE A 161 -9.67 -14.42 21.65
C PHE A 161 -11.16 -14.09 21.68
N ASN A 162 -11.81 -14.38 20.57
CA ASN A 162 -13.25 -14.27 20.42
C ASN A 162 -13.81 -15.49 19.69
N ALA A 163 -14.99 -15.95 20.10
CA ALA A 163 -15.74 -17.04 19.47
C ALA A 163 -17.20 -16.63 19.34
N VAL A 164 -17.56 -16.11 18.15
CA VAL A 164 -18.95 -15.70 17.89
C VAL A 164 -19.83 -16.94 17.72
N SER A 165 -20.74 -17.17 18.67
CA SER A 165 -21.54 -18.37 18.72
C SER A 165 -22.98 -18.06 19.08
N ASN A 166 -23.91 -18.82 18.50
CA ASN A 166 -25.31 -18.89 18.94
C ASN A 166 -25.53 -20.17 19.77
N LEU A 167 -26.23 -20.05 20.90
CA LEU A 167 -26.66 -21.16 21.75
C LEU A 167 -28.16 -21.30 21.65
N ASP A 168 -28.66 -22.46 21.22
CA ASP A 168 -30.09 -22.68 20.97
C ASP A 168 -30.89 -22.53 22.27
N ILE A 169 -31.80 -21.56 22.31
CA ILE A 169 -32.63 -21.31 23.46
C ILE A 169 -33.63 -22.45 23.73
N ASP A 170 -34.01 -23.22 22.70
CA ASP A 170 -34.93 -24.34 22.79
C ASP A 170 -34.23 -25.69 23.08
N ALA A 171 -32.91 -25.72 23.23
CA ALA A 171 -32.16 -26.90 23.61
C ALA A 171 -32.67 -27.46 24.93
N ALA A 172 -32.66 -28.79 25.10
CA ALA A 172 -33.07 -29.43 26.35
C ALA A 172 -32.04 -29.20 27.47
N VAL A 173 -32.48 -29.15 28.71
CA VAL A 173 -31.57 -29.06 29.86
C VAL A 173 -30.69 -30.32 29.88
N GLY A 174 -29.38 -30.13 29.92
CA GLY A 174 -28.37 -31.15 29.80
C GLY A 174 -27.74 -31.27 28.40
N ASP A 175 -28.32 -30.65 27.38
CA ASP A 175 -27.70 -30.60 26.05
C ASP A 175 -26.38 -29.84 26.09
N THR A 176 -25.43 -30.32 25.30
CA THR A 176 -24.07 -29.73 25.21
C THR A 176 -23.78 -29.26 23.83
N PHE A 177 -23.08 -28.11 23.74
CA PHE A 177 -22.48 -27.59 22.52
C PHE A 177 -20.99 -27.35 22.73
N THR A 178 -20.16 -27.82 21.81
CA THR A 178 -18.71 -27.68 21.90
C THR A 178 -18.15 -26.90 20.72
N THR A 179 -17.21 -26.02 21.00
CA THR A 179 -16.43 -25.31 19.98
C THR A 179 -14.97 -25.35 20.38
N SER A 180 -14.06 -25.56 19.42
CA SER A 180 -12.62 -25.62 19.67
C SER A 180 -11.92 -24.54 18.85
N MET A 181 -10.86 -23.98 19.40
CA MET A 181 -9.97 -23.04 18.72
C MET A 181 -8.52 -23.33 19.05
N GLU A 182 -7.63 -22.89 18.20
CA GLU A 182 -6.20 -23.00 18.39
C GLU A 182 -5.67 -21.72 19.05
N VAL A 183 -4.88 -21.87 20.11
CA VAL A 183 -4.19 -20.79 20.83
C VAL A 183 -2.71 -21.10 20.88
N TYR A 184 -1.88 -20.08 20.97
CA TYR A 184 -0.43 -20.21 20.94
C TYR A 184 0.17 -19.82 22.30
N ASP A 185 1.18 -20.55 22.73
CA ASP A 185 1.95 -20.24 23.94
C ASP A 185 3.12 -19.26 23.62
N ALA A 186 3.87 -18.88 24.64
CA ALA A 186 5.00 -17.95 24.49
C ALA A 186 6.19 -18.54 23.70
N LEU A 187 6.23 -19.85 23.51
CA LEU A 187 7.24 -20.54 22.67
C LEU A 187 6.73 -20.81 21.25
N GLY A 188 5.46 -20.46 20.97
CA GLY A 188 4.83 -20.63 19.64
C GLY A 188 4.28 -22.02 19.37
N ALA A 189 4.19 -22.88 20.39
CA ALA A 189 3.47 -24.13 20.25
C ALA A 189 1.96 -23.87 20.25
N SER A 190 1.24 -24.59 19.38
CA SER A 190 -0.22 -24.51 19.30
C SER A 190 -0.88 -25.48 20.27
N HIS A 191 -1.94 -25.03 20.91
CA HIS A 191 -2.75 -25.80 21.85
C HIS A 191 -4.22 -25.68 21.44
N VAL A 192 -4.92 -26.81 21.47
CA VAL A 192 -6.37 -26.81 21.16
C VAL A 192 -7.15 -26.52 22.43
N MET A 193 -7.74 -25.35 22.51
CA MET A 193 -8.64 -24.95 23.58
C MET A 193 -10.09 -25.29 23.18
N THR A 194 -10.81 -26.01 24.02
CA THR A 194 -12.20 -26.43 23.76
C THR A 194 -13.12 -25.78 24.76
N THR A 195 -14.10 -25.04 24.28
CA THR A 195 -15.19 -24.49 25.10
C THR A 195 -16.42 -25.37 24.96
N THR A 196 -16.87 -25.89 26.08
CA THR A 196 -18.09 -26.71 26.17
C THR A 196 -19.19 -25.91 26.89
N PHE A 197 -20.30 -25.73 26.24
CA PHE A 197 -21.50 -25.13 26.83
C PHE A 197 -22.48 -26.22 27.19
N THR A 198 -23.06 -26.18 28.40
CA THR A 198 -24.07 -27.14 28.89
C THR A 198 -25.30 -26.36 29.30
N LYS A 199 -26.45 -26.70 28.75
CA LYS A 199 -27.74 -26.09 29.11
C LYS A 199 -28.14 -26.46 30.53
N THR A 200 -28.37 -25.48 31.38
CA THR A 200 -28.71 -25.71 32.80
C THR A 200 -30.15 -25.34 33.15
N ALA A 201 -30.70 -24.33 32.52
CA ALA A 201 -32.08 -23.87 32.70
C ALA A 201 -32.56 -23.08 31.47
N ALA A 202 -33.80 -22.60 31.50
CA ALA A 202 -34.28 -21.65 30.50
C ALA A 202 -33.34 -20.43 30.47
N ASN A 203 -32.85 -20.07 29.28
CA ASN A 203 -31.95 -18.97 29.05
C ASN A 203 -30.60 -19.02 29.83
N ALA A 204 -30.21 -20.16 30.39
CA ALA A 204 -28.99 -20.29 31.16
C ALA A 204 -28.14 -21.47 30.69
N TRP A 205 -26.84 -21.20 30.53
CA TRP A 205 -25.85 -22.18 30.13
C TRP A 205 -24.62 -22.07 31.03
N ASN A 206 -24.01 -23.22 31.34
CA ASN A 206 -22.65 -23.24 31.89
C ASN A 206 -21.66 -23.36 30.77
N TYR A 207 -20.54 -22.66 30.88
CA TYR A 207 -19.39 -22.86 30.01
C TYR A 207 -18.22 -23.46 30.78
N GLU A 208 -17.48 -24.31 30.11
CA GLU A 208 -16.20 -24.86 30.61
C GLU A 208 -15.19 -24.79 29.47
N ILE A 209 -14.06 -24.17 29.74
CA ILE A 209 -12.95 -24.07 28.81
C ILE A 209 -11.86 -25.03 29.27
N THR A 210 -11.49 -25.94 28.39
CA THR A 210 -10.53 -27.01 28.67
C THR A 210 -9.42 -27.04 27.65
N VAL A 211 -8.24 -27.52 28.06
CA VAL A 211 -7.11 -27.86 27.21
C VAL A 211 -6.70 -29.31 27.44
N PRO A 212 -5.99 -29.97 26.49
CA PRO A 212 -5.52 -31.35 26.69
C PRO A 212 -4.64 -31.46 27.93
N GLY A 213 -5.01 -32.35 28.84
CA GLY A 213 -4.29 -32.48 30.12
C GLY A 213 -2.85 -32.98 29.99
N ALA A 214 -2.51 -33.63 28.87
CA ALA A 214 -1.14 -34.03 28.57
C ALA A 214 -0.20 -32.84 28.25
N GLU A 215 -0.78 -31.71 27.90
CA GLU A 215 -0.04 -30.49 27.51
C GLU A 215 0.20 -29.54 28.70
N VAL A 216 -0.26 -29.91 29.90
CA VAL A 216 -0.23 -29.04 31.11
C VAL A 216 0.73 -29.60 32.16
N ASN A 217 1.35 -28.72 32.93
CA ASN A 217 2.23 -29.07 34.04
C ASN A 217 1.80 -28.36 35.36
N PRO A 218 1.41 -29.05 36.43
CA PRO A 218 1.30 -30.53 36.56
C PRO A 218 0.12 -31.06 35.71
N ALA A 219 0.33 -32.22 35.11
CA ALA A 219 -0.75 -32.88 34.36
C ALA A 219 -1.87 -33.33 35.31
N PRO A 220 -3.15 -33.12 34.94
CA PRO A 220 -4.25 -33.69 35.66
C PRO A 220 -4.24 -35.23 35.59
N ALA A 221 -5.23 -35.90 36.22
CA ALA A 221 -5.32 -37.35 36.18
C ALA A 221 -5.26 -37.87 34.75
N ALA A 222 -4.60 -39.02 34.52
CA ALA A 222 -4.34 -39.56 33.19
C ALA A 222 -5.56 -39.55 32.26
N GLY A 223 -5.43 -38.79 31.14
CA GLY A 223 -6.48 -38.67 30.11
C GLY A 223 -7.55 -37.62 30.39
N ALA A 224 -7.55 -36.94 31.53
CA ALA A 224 -8.52 -35.89 31.82
C ALA A 224 -8.08 -34.54 31.19
N PRO A 225 -9.01 -33.77 30.61
CA PRO A 225 -8.68 -32.40 30.18
C PRO A 225 -8.42 -31.49 31.40
N ALA A 226 -7.57 -30.49 31.23
CA ALA A 226 -7.36 -29.47 32.24
C ALA A 226 -8.37 -28.33 32.04
N VAL A 227 -9.15 -28.05 33.08
CA VAL A 227 -10.09 -26.92 33.08
C VAL A 227 -9.32 -25.65 33.37
N VAL A 228 -9.38 -24.68 32.46
CA VAL A 228 -8.71 -23.37 32.58
C VAL A 228 -9.65 -22.23 32.91
N ALA A 229 -10.93 -22.35 32.53
CA ALA A 229 -11.98 -21.42 32.92
C ALA A 229 -13.33 -22.13 32.98
N ALA A 230 -14.19 -21.72 33.90
CA ALA A 230 -15.57 -22.19 33.98
C ALA A 230 -16.49 -21.09 34.50
N GLY A 231 -17.77 -21.16 34.15
CA GLY A 231 -18.75 -20.18 34.63
C GLY A 231 -20.13 -20.42 34.07
N ALA A 232 -21.02 -19.47 34.30
CA ALA A 232 -22.38 -19.47 33.80
C ALA A 232 -22.65 -18.24 32.94
N VAL A 233 -23.43 -18.43 31.88
CA VAL A 233 -23.94 -17.36 31.01
C VAL A 233 -25.45 -17.39 31.05
N THR A 234 -26.08 -16.23 31.19
CA THR A 234 -27.55 -16.09 31.10
C THR A 234 -27.89 -15.12 29.96
N PHE A 235 -29.00 -15.39 29.29
CA PHE A 235 -29.51 -14.57 28.21
C PHE A 235 -30.80 -13.85 28.63
N GLY A 236 -30.96 -12.63 28.14
CA GLY A 236 -32.19 -11.87 28.27
C GLY A 236 -33.33 -12.41 27.39
N GLY A 237 -34.50 -11.86 27.54
CA GLY A 237 -35.65 -12.17 26.67
C GLY A 237 -35.48 -11.70 25.21
N ASP A 238 -34.48 -10.89 24.96
CA ASP A 238 -34.06 -10.42 23.65
C ASP A 238 -32.99 -11.30 22.95
N GLY A 239 -32.55 -12.37 23.66
CA GLY A 239 -31.55 -13.31 23.16
C GLY A 239 -30.10 -12.82 23.26
N PHE A 240 -29.84 -11.67 23.90
CA PHE A 240 -28.50 -11.19 24.18
C PHE A 240 -28.03 -11.59 25.57
N ILE A 241 -26.72 -11.54 25.81
CA ILE A 241 -26.11 -11.84 27.10
C ILE A 241 -26.67 -10.88 28.17
N ALA A 242 -27.24 -11.43 29.22
CA ALA A 242 -27.69 -10.69 30.40
C ALA A 242 -26.62 -10.67 31.50
N SER A 243 -25.92 -11.80 31.71
CA SER A 243 -24.82 -11.88 32.65
C SER A 243 -23.86 -13.00 32.32
N VAL A 244 -22.58 -12.81 32.69
CA VAL A 244 -21.53 -13.84 32.67
C VAL A 244 -20.98 -13.92 34.09
N THR A 245 -21.00 -15.10 34.71
CA THR A 245 -20.53 -15.29 36.08
C THR A 245 -19.50 -16.40 36.12
N PRO A 246 -18.18 -16.04 36.20
CA PRO A 246 -17.13 -17.03 36.37
C PRO A 246 -17.27 -17.80 37.69
N THR A 247 -17.07 -19.12 37.66
CA THR A 247 -17.16 -19.99 38.84
C THR A 247 -15.89 -20.80 39.10
N GLY A 248 -14.94 -20.79 38.16
CA GLY A 248 -13.67 -21.53 38.22
C GLY A 248 -12.47 -20.64 38.37
N PRO A 249 -11.29 -21.05 37.89
CA PRO A 249 -10.05 -20.26 37.96
C PRO A 249 -10.07 -18.95 37.12
N SER A 250 -11.19 -18.64 36.49
CA SER A 250 -11.40 -17.40 35.73
C SER A 250 -11.75 -16.23 36.64
N THR A 251 -11.23 -15.04 36.30
CA THR A 251 -11.56 -13.75 36.91
C THR A 251 -12.18 -12.83 35.84
N GLY A 252 -12.90 -11.82 36.27
CA GLY A 252 -13.68 -10.98 35.35
C GLY A 252 -15.06 -11.59 35.11
N GLY A 253 -15.81 -11.04 34.21
CA GLY A 253 -17.20 -11.42 34.03
C GLY A 253 -18.07 -10.84 35.14
N GLY A 254 -18.99 -10.03 34.79
CA GLY A 254 -19.97 -9.40 35.66
C GLY A 254 -20.66 -8.31 34.87
N ALA A 255 -21.92 -8.45 34.58
CA ALA A 255 -22.70 -7.33 34.08
C ALA A 255 -22.93 -6.38 35.28
N ALA A 256 -22.16 -5.31 35.36
CA ALA A 256 -22.74 -4.10 35.92
C ALA A 256 -23.90 -3.71 34.99
N ALA A 257 -25.00 -3.22 35.53
CA ALA A 257 -26.14 -2.83 34.72
C ALA A 257 -25.71 -1.97 33.51
N GLY A 258 -25.67 -2.57 32.31
CA GLY A 258 -25.35 -1.89 31.05
C GLY A 258 -23.98 -2.22 30.42
N ALA A 259 -23.11 -3.05 31.01
CA ALA A 259 -21.85 -3.47 30.37
C ALA A 259 -21.60 -4.96 30.57
N ILE A 260 -21.34 -5.68 29.48
CA ILE A 260 -20.87 -7.06 29.49
C ILE A 260 -19.36 -7.02 29.63
N ALA A 261 -18.81 -7.61 30.69
CA ALA A 261 -17.38 -7.67 30.93
C ALA A 261 -16.79 -8.95 30.33
N ASP A 262 -15.57 -8.81 29.79
CA ASP A 262 -14.81 -9.93 29.27
C ASP A 262 -14.43 -10.94 30.35
N VAL A 263 -14.28 -12.20 29.97
CA VAL A 263 -13.81 -13.25 30.87
C VAL A 263 -12.28 -13.34 30.79
N VAL A 264 -11.64 -13.03 31.89
CA VAL A 264 -10.18 -13.08 32.02
C VAL A 264 -9.79 -14.33 32.83
N PHE A 265 -8.89 -15.12 32.32
CA PHE A 265 -8.33 -16.28 33.01
C PHE A 265 -6.86 -16.47 32.66
N THR A 266 -6.18 -17.29 33.46
CA THR A 266 -4.75 -17.57 33.24
C THR A 266 -4.63 -18.95 32.59
N SER A 267 -3.86 -19.06 31.51
CA SER A 267 -3.49 -20.35 30.94
C SER A 267 -2.73 -21.19 31.96
N PRO A 268 -2.71 -22.51 31.85
CA PRO A 268 -1.83 -23.33 32.69
C PRO A 268 -0.37 -23.10 32.32
N VAL A 269 0.55 -23.56 33.19
CA VAL A 269 1.93 -23.76 32.76
C VAL A 269 1.97 -24.95 31.81
N TRP A 270 2.56 -24.75 30.64
CA TRP A 270 2.58 -25.77 29.61
C TRP A 270 3.66 -26.83 29.85
N ALA A 271 3.42 -28.06 29.42
CA ALA A 271 4.38 -29.16 29.57
C ALA A 271 5.71 -28.94 28.83
N ASN A 272 5.71 -28.11 27.78
CA ASN A 272 6.90 -27.70 27.04
C ASN A 272 7.74 -26.65 27.77
N GLY A 273 7.33 -26.18 28.95
CA GLY A 273 8.01 -25.19 29.78
C GLY A 273 7.60 -23.74 29.46
N ALA A 274 6.67 -23.49 28.57
CA ALA A 274 6.15 -22.15 28.34
C ALA A 274 5.42 -21.63 29.59
N PRO A 275 5.68 -20.36 29.98
CA PRO A 275 5.03 -19.78 31.14
C PRO A 275 3.52 -19.62 30.93
N ALA A 276 2.78 -19.59 32.02
CA ALA A 276 1.38 -19.23 32.02
C ALA A 276 1.21 -17.77 31.51
N SER A 277 0.21 -17.55 30.69
CA SER A 277 -0.17 -16.24 30.15
C SER A 277 -1.63 -15.92 30.50
N GLN A 278 -1.94 -14.63 30.60
CA GLN A 278 -3.31 -14.19 30.77
C GLN A 278 -4.03 -14.23 29.42
N LEU A 279 -5.22 -14.85 29.41
CA LEU A 279 -6.11 -14.88 28.26
C LEU A 279 -7.40 -14.12 28.61
N THR A 280 -7.85 -13.34 27.64
CA THR A 280 -9.10 -12.61 27.72
C THR A 280 -10.05 -13.13 26.63
N TRP A 281 -11.18 -13.66 27.04
CA TRP A 281 -12.26 -13.97 26.13
C TRP A 281 -13.12 -12.71 25.94
N ASN A 282 -13.00 -12.08 24.77
CA ASN A 282 -13.74 -10.87 24.46
C ASN A 282 -15.22 -11.23 24.23
N MET A 283 -16.09 -10.76 25.11
CA MET A 283 -17.53 -10.97 25.01
C MET A 283 -18.23 -9.97 24.11
N VAL A 284 -17.56 -8.86 23.84
CA VAL A 284 -18.02 -7.79 22.96
C VAL A 284 -16.86 -7.43 22.03
N ASP A 285 -17.14 -7.30 20.74
CA ASP A 285 -16.13 -6.85 19.78
C ASP A 285 -15.91 -5.32 19.86
N ASP A 286 -14.90 -4.82 19.13
CA ASP A 286 -14.57 -3.39 19.07
C ASP A 286 -15.68 -2.51 18.47
N GLN A 287 -16.69 -3.12 17.84
CA GLN A 287 -17.87 -2.45 17.27
C GLN A 287 -19.10 -2.53 18.18
N GLY A 288 -18.96 -3.16 19.35
CA GLY A 288 -20.03 -3.32 20.33
C GLY A 288 -20.96 -4.52 20.06
N ALA A 289 -20.61 -5.42 19.12
CA ALA A 289 -21.38 -6.62 18.88
C ALA A 289 -21.00 -7.71 19.88
N VAL A 290 -22.01 -8.42 20.44
CA VAL A 290 -21.81 -9.48 21.44
C VAL A 290 -21.36 -10.79 20.76
N SER A 291 -20.43 -11.49 21.40
CA SER A 291 -19.87 -12.75 20.92
C SER A 291 -20.80 -13.94 21.10
N LEU A 292 -21.68 -13.90 22.07
CA LEU A 292 -22.64 -14.99 22.33
C LEU A 292 -24.07 -14.48 22.20
N THR A 293 -24.91 -15.29 21.55
CA THR A 293 -26.34 -15.05 21.41
C THR A 293 -27.11 -16.29 21.79
N GLY A 294 -28.34 -16.10 22.28
CA GLY A 294 -29.28 -17.18 22.66
C GLY A 294 -30.55 -17.09 21.81
N PHE A 295 -30.41 -17.25 20.49
CA PHE A 295 -31.55 -17.19 19.58
C PHE A 295 -32.13 -18.61 19.35
N ARG A 296 -33.40 -18.67 18.92
CA ARG A 296 -34.06 -19.90 18.48
C ARG A 296 -33.52 -20.35 17.12
N ALA A 297 -32.28 -20.83 17.12
CA ALA A 297 -31.59 -21.39 15.99
C ALA A 297 -30.56 -22.41 16.49
N PRO A 298 -30.21 -23.44 15.71
CA PRO A 298 -29.23 -24.44 16.13
C PRO A 298 -27.95 -23.81 16.67
N SER A 299 -27.41 -24.40 17.74
CA SER A 299 -26.14 -23.97 18.30
C SER A 299 -25.02 -24.09 17.27
N ALA A 300 -24.34 -23.01 16.98
CA ALA A 300 -23.28 -22.96 15.98
C ALA A 300 -22.27 -21.82 16.28
N THR A 301 -21.03 -22.02 15.89
CA THR A 301 -20.01 -20.98 15.92
C THR A 301 -19.79 -20.43 14.51
N SER A 302 -19.95 -19.14 14.31
CA SER A 302 -19.85 -18.46 13.02
C SER A 302 -18.45 -17.91 12.73
N ALA A 303 -17.73 -17.46 13.77
CA ALA A 303 -16.38 -16.92 13.64
C ALA A 303 -15.54 -17.21 14.88
N LYS A 304 -14.24 -17.34 14.68
CA LYS A 304 -13.23 -17.49 15.74
C LYS A 304 -12.04 -16.64 15.39
N THR A 305 -11.60 -15.82 16.32
CA THR A 305 -10.43 -14.98 16.16
C THR A 305 -9.56 -15.03 17.39
N GLN A 306 -8.26 -14.89 17.22
CA GLN A 306 -7.27 -14.82 18.29
C GLN A 306 -6.05 -14.02 17.80
N ASN A 307 -5.25 -13.47 18.73
CA ASN A 307 -4.14 -12.58 18.42
C ASN A 307 -2.75 -13.22 18.57
N GLY A 308 -2.65 -14.50 18.89
CA GLY A 308 -1.39 -15.22 19.00
C GLY A 308 -0.83 -15.70 17.65
N SER A 309 0.42 -16.08 17.64
CA SER A 309 1.06 -16.64 16.43
C SER A 309 2.22 -17.57 16.77
N MET A 310 2.40 -18.59 15.93
CA MET A 310 3.62 -19.39 15.95
C MET A 310 4.83 -18.59 15.49
N ALA A 311 6.02 -19.07 15.83
CA ALA A 311 7.24 -18.62 15.18
C ALA A 311 7.19 -18.96 13.69
N GLY A 312 7.57 -18.01 12.84
CA GLY A 312 7.52 -18.26 11.40
C GLY A 312 8.42 -17.33 10.60
N MET A 313 8.87 -17.84 9.45
CA MET A 313 9.49 -17.02 8.43
C MET A 313 8.42 -16.46 7.50
N ILE A 314 8.75 -15.35 6.82
CA ILE A 314 7.89 -14.79 5.78
C ILE A 314 7.76 -15.79 4.62
N THR A 315 6.53 -16.12 4.27
CA THR A 315 6.20 -17.02 3.15
C THR A 315 5.77 -16.27 1.91
N SER A 316 5.13 -15.13 2.08
CA SER A 316 4.72 -14.24 0.98
C SER A 316 4.59 -12.80 1.44
N ILE A 317 4.68 -11.89 0.47
CA ILE A 317 4.46 -10.45 0.67
C ILE A 317 3.35 -10.03 -0.29
N SER A 318 2.51 -9.11 0.13
CA SER A 318 1.52 -8.45 -0.73
C SER A 318 1.43 -6.96 -0.38
N ILE A 319 1.03 -6.15 -1.34
CA ILE A 319 0.85 -4.71 -1.16
C ILE A 319 -0.64 -4.40 -1.35
N SER A 320 -1.24 -3.74 -0.37
CA SER A 320 -2.65 -3.34 -0.38
C SER A 320 -2.85 -1.98 -1.05
N ASP A 321 -4.11 -1.61 -1.34
CA ASP A 321 -4.47 -0.38 -2.05
C ASP A 321 -4.13 0.92 -1.29
N ASP A 322 -3.98 0.83 0.02
CA ASP A 322 -3.51 1.91 0.89
C ASP A 322 -1.98 2.01 0.98
N GLY A 323 -1.27 1.11 0.29
CA GLY A 323 0.19 1.00 0.30
C GLY A 323 0.75 0.21 1.47
N SER A 324 -0.08 -0.43 2.29
CA SER A 324 0.37 -1.31 3.36
C SER A 324 1.03 -2.56 2.81
N ILE A 325 2.23 -2.84 3.29
CA ILE A 325 2.99 -4.04 2.92
C ILE A 325 2.65 -5.11 3.95
N MET A 326 1.93 -6.12 3.48
CA MET A 326 1.48 -7.25 4.27
C MET A 326 2.44 -8.42 4.09
N ALA A 327 3.03 -8.90 5.17
CA ALA A 327 3.83 -10.11 5.17
C ALA A 327 3.04 -11.27 5.80
N THR A 328 2.96 -12.39 5.08
CA THR A 328 2.34 -13.61 5.57
C THR A 328 3.41 -14.51 6.18
N PHE A 329 3.19 -14.95 7.42
CA PHE A 329 4.11 -15.79 8.17
C PHE A 329 3.53 -17.18 8.39
N GLY A 330 4.37 -18.21 8.36
CA GLY A 330 4.05 -19.57 8.78
C GLY A 330 2.73 -20.09 8.22
N ALA A 331 1.75 -20.36 9.07
CA ALA A 331 0.46 -20.97 8.74
C ALA A 331 -0.60 -19.99 8.18
N GLY A 332 -0.20 -18.83 7.68
CA GLY A 332 -1.12 -17.92 6.99
C GLY A 332 -1.49 -16.66 7.78
N GLN A 333 -0.79 -16.37 8.86
CA GLN A 333 -1.00 -15.12 9.58
C GLN A 333 -0.37 -13.96 8.82
N THR A 334 -1.17 -12.96 8.47
CA THR A 334 -0.75 -11.78 7.73
C THR A 334 -0.62 -10.58 8.65
N ILE A 335 0.49 -9.87 8.56
CA ILE A 335 0.81 -8.71 9.40
C ILE A 335 1.31 -7.59 8.53
N SER A 336 0.92 -6.36 8.85
CA SER A 336 1.48 -5.17 8.22
C SER A 336 2.89 -4.93 8.76
N VAL A 337 3.87 -4.89 7.86
CA VAL A 337 5.29 -4.65 8.18
C VAL A 337 5.74 -3.24 7.85
N GLY A 338 4.94 -2.51 7.08
CA GLY A 338 5.20 -1.14 6.71
C GLY A 338 4.13 -0.63 5.76
N GLN A 339 4.15 0.67 5.50
CA GLN A 339 3.24 1.33 4.57
C GLN A 339 4.02 2.30 3.68
N MET A 340 3.86 2.18 2.36
CA MET A 340 4.53 3.05 1.40
C MET A 340 4.06 4.49 1.52
N ALA A 341 5.00 5.43 1.53
CA ALA A 341 4.69 6.85 1.48
C ALA A 341 4.56 7.32 0.03
N VAL A 342 3.57 8.15 -0.22
CA VAL A 342 3.31 8.78 -1.52
C VAL A 342 3.48 10.29 -1.39
N ALA A 343 4.25 10.88 -2.31
CA ALA A 343 4.44 12.32 -2.40
C ALA A 343 3.61 12.92 -3.53
N THR A 344 3.00 14.07 -3.28
CA THR A 344 2.37 14.90 -4.33
C THR A 344 2.99 16.29 -4.34
N PHE A 345 2.93 16.94 -5.50
CA PHE A 345 3.46 18.29 -5.70
C PHE A 345 2.37 19.20 -6.23
N ASN A 346 2.40 20.47 -5.82
CA ASN A 346 1.46 21.47 -6.33
C ASN A 346 1.68 21.71 -7.83
N ASN A 347 2.95 21.68 -8.28
CA ASN A 347 3.31 21.80 -9.70
C ASN A 347 4.26 20.65 -10.11
N PRO A 348 3.72 19.47 -10.48
CA PRO A 348 4.56 18.34 -10.89
C PRO A 348 5.44 18.64 -12.12
N LYS A 349 5.00 19.57 -13.00
CA LYS A 349 5.75 19.94 -14.20
C LYS A 349 7.07 20.68 -13.88
N GLY A 350 7.19 21.21 -12.68
CA GLY A 350 8.42 21.84 -12.19
C GLY A 350 9.48 20.84 -11.71
N LEU A 351 9.18 19.54 -11.62
CA LEU A 351 10.15 18.53 -11.25
C LEU A 351 11.26 18.39 -12.29
N VAL A 352 12.50 18.24 -11.82
CA VAL A 352 13.67 18.03 -12.68
C VAL A 352 13.91 16.55 -12.89
N LYS A 353 14.08 16.10 -14.14
CA LYS A 353 14.46 14.71 -14.46
C LYS A 353 15.93 14.49 -14.10
N LEU A 354 16.21 13.48 -13.28
CA LEU A 354 17.56 13.10 -12.86
C LEU A 354 18.15 11.92 -13.67
N GLY A 355 17.34 11.29 -14.51
CA GLY A 355 17.66 10.00 -15.17
C GLY A 355 17.00 8.85 -14.44
N SER A 356 17.07 7.61 -14.99
CA SER A 356 16.52 6.38 -14.40
C SER A 356 15.05 6.52 -13.91
N ASN A 357 14.22 7.30 -14.58
CA ASN A 357 12.85 7.66 -14.18
C ASN A 357 12.75 8.34 -12.80
N LEU A 358 13.83 8.96 -12.34
CA LEU A 358 13.87 9.73 -11.10
C LEU A 358 13.60 11.20 -11.35
N TYR A 359 12.93 11.82 -10.39
CA TYR A 359 12.62 13.24 -10.37
C TYR A 359 13.16 13.88 -9.09
N GLY A 360 13.79 15.03 -9.25
CA GLY A 360 14.24 15.87 -8.15
C GLY A 360 13.31 17.04 -7.93
N VAL A 361 13.25 17.54 -6.71
CA VAL A 361 12.50 18.76 -6.36
C VAL A 361 13.22 19.99 -6.90
N SER A 362 12.47 20.91 -7.50
CA SER A 362 12.93 22.26 -7.84
C SER A 362 12.10 23.30 -7.08
N GLN A 363 12.53 24.55 -7.14
CA GLN A 363 11.75 25.66 -6.57
C GLN A 363 10.37 25.79 -7.23
N ASP A 364 10.26 25.49 -8.52
CA ASP A 364 9.03 25.58 -9.31
C ASP A 364 8.04 24.46 -8.98
N ALA A 365 8.51 23.31 -8.52
CA ALA A 365 7.67 22.18 -8.11
C ALA A 365 6.98 22.42 -6.76
N GLY A 366 7.58 23.24 -5.91
CA GLY A 366 7.14 23.43 -4.53
C GLY A 366 7.59 22.29 -3.59
N VAL A 367 7.09 22.32 -2.37
CA VAL A 367 7.40 21.31 -1.34
C VAL A 367 6.61 20.04 -1.60
N ALA A 368 7.24 18.89 -1.39
CA ALA A 368 6.57 17.59 -1.45
C ALA A 368 5.54 17.46 -0.31
N ASN A 369 4.30 17.16 -0.65
CA ASN A 369 3.26 16.80 0.31
C ASN A 369 3.25 15.28 0.46
N VAL A 370 3.89 14.79 1.51
CA VAL A 370 4.09 13.36 1.79
C VAL A 370 3.00 12.83 2.69
N GLY A 371 2.58 11.60 2.48
CA GLY A 371 1.62 10.91 3.33
C GLY A 371 1.17 9.58 2.74
N VAL A 372 0.13 9.01 3.31
CA VAL A 372 -0.42 7.72 2.94
C VAL A 372 -1.19 7.79 1.63
N ALA A 373 -1.14 6.72 0.83
CA ALA A 373 -1.93 6.59 -0.39
C ALA A 373 -3.45 6.72 -0.11
N GLY A 374 -4.21 7.19 -1.10
CA GLY A 374 -5.66 7.36 -0.98
C GLY A 374 -6.12 8.55 -0.13
N THR A 375 -5.21 9.31 0.48
CA THR A 375 -5.53 10.45 1.36
C THR A 375 -4.99 11.77 0.81
N GLY A 376 -5.64 12.90 1.13
CA GLY A 376 -5.13 14.24 0.79
C GLY A 376 -4.91 14.46 -0.72
N GLY A 377 -5.68 13.83 -1.58
CA GLY A 377 -5.54 13.95 -3.05
C GLY A 377 -4.42 13.08 -3.65
N ARG A 378 -3.78 12.23 -2.85
CA ARG A 378 -2.85 11.20 -3.30
C ARG A 378 -3.61 10.03 -3.90
N GLY A 379 -3.08 9.46 -4.98
CA GLY A 379 -3.63 8.25 -5.60
C GLY A 379 -3.53 7.02 -4.68
N THR A 380 -4.24 5.98 -5.04
CA THR A 380 -4.14 4.65 -4.41
C THR A 380 -2.98 3.86 -5.02
N ILE A 381 -2.51 2.85 -4.30
CA ILE A 381 -1.49 1.93 -4.79
C ILE A 381 -2.19 0.64 -5.25
N VAL A 382 -1.74 0.10 -6.36
CA VAL A 382 -2.15 -1.22 -6.84
C VAL A 382 -0.94 -2.13 -6.71
N GLY A 383 -1.01 -3.10 -5.81
CA GLY A 383 0.05 -4.10 -5.62
C GLY A 383 0.14 -5.09 -6.76
N SER A 384 1.30 -5.73 -6.93
CA SER A 384 1.58 -6.68 -8.02
C SER A 384 1.23 -6.11 -9.40
N ALA A 385 1.51 -4.83 -9.63
CA ALA A 385 1.21 -4.12 -10.86
C ALA A 385 2.29 -3.09 -11.18
N LEU A 386 2.44 -2.74 -12.46
CA LEU A 386 3.37 -1.73 -12.94
C LEU A 386 2.65 -0.73 -13.83
N GLU A 387 2.96 0.54 -13.66
CA GLU A 387 2.52 1.59 -14.57
C GLU A 387 3.43 1.60 -15.80
N GLN A 388 2.87 1.37 -16.99
CA GLN A 388 3.61 1.45 -18.24
C GLN A 388 3.80 2.91 -18.69
N SER A 389 4.61 3.10 -19.72
CA SER A 389 4.79 4.41 -20.35
C SER A 389 3.45 4.97 -20.84
N ASN A 390 3.24 6.28 -20.70
CA ASN A 390 2.07 6.98 -21.23
C ASN A 390 2.27 7.47 -22.69
N VAL A 391 3.27 6.95 -23.37
CA VAL A 391 3.60 7.30 -24.77
C VAL A 391 2.66 6.57 -25.72
N ASP A 392 1.94 7.32 -26.57
CA ASP A 392 1.15 6.77 -27.67
C ASP A 392 1.99 6.76 -28.97
N VAL A 393 2.28 5.56 -29.47
CA VAL A 393 3.09 5.33 -30.67
C VAL A 393 2.51 6.04 -31.90
N ALA A 394 1.20 5.94 -32.09
CA ALA A 394 0.56 6.51 -33.29
C ALA A 394 0.60 8.04 -33.26
N GLN A 395 0.40 8.62 -32.08
CA GLN A 395 0.49 10.06 -31.90
C GLN A 395 1.92 10.57 -32.10
N GLU A 396 2.91 9.89 -31.50
CA GLU A 396 4.32 10.27 -31.62
C GLU A 396 4.82 10.15 -33.07
N PHE A 397 4.47 9.08 -33.79
CA PHE A 397 4.81 8.97 -35.21
C PHE A 397 4.17 10.06 -36.06
N THR A 398 2.91 10.40 -35.78
CA THR A 398 2.24 11.50 -36.50
C THR A 398 2.94 12.82 -36.27
N GLN A 399 3.30 13.13 -35.00
CA GLN A 399 4.04 14.33 -34.64
C GLN A 399 5.46 14.33 -35.28
N MET A 400 6.12 13.18 -35.31
CA MET A 400 7.43 13.02 -35.97
C MET A 400 7.36 13.38 -37.46
N ILE A 401 6.34 12.87 -38.18
CA ILE A 401 6.16 13.19 -39.60
C ILE A 401 5.91 14.68 -39.80
N LEU A 402 5.09 15.29 -38.93
CA LEU A 402 4.82 16.74 -39.01
C LEU A 402 6.08 17.57 -38.75
N ALA A 403 6.87 17.20 -37.73
CA ALA A 403 8.13 17.87 -37.39
C ALA A 403 9.18 17.68 -38.51
N GLN A 404 9.30 16.48 -39.10
CA GLN A 404 10.16 16.23 -40.27
C GLN A 404 9.77 17.09 -41.46
N ARG A 405 8.48 17.18 -41.78
CA ARG A 405 7.99 18.04 -42.87
C ARG A 405 8.23 19.52 -42.57
N GLY A 406 8.01 19.96 -41.32
CA GLY A 406 8.34 21.33 -40.87
C GLY A 406 9.83 21.65 -41.01
N TYR A 407 10.70 20.71 -40.63
CA TYR A 407 12.13 20.82 -40.81
C TYR A 407 12.53 20.98 -42.28
N GLN A 408 11.97 20.13 -43.19
CA GLN A 408 12.22 20.19 -44.63
C GLN A 408 11.73 21.52 -45.25
N ALA A 409 10.54 21.99 -44.84
CA ALA A 409 9.99 23.28 -45.32
C ALA A 409 10.89 24.46 -44.91
N ASN A 410 11.33 24.51 -43.64
CA ASN A 410 12.22 25.54 -43.14
C ASN A 410 13.61 25.49 -43.84
N SER A 411 14.14 24.29 -44.08
CA SER A 411 15.38 24.10 -44.85
C SER A 411 15.24 24.64 -46.29
N LYS A 412 14.09 24.39 -46.94
CA LYS A 412 13.82 24.94 -48.29
C LYS A 412 13.72 26.46 -48.27
N THR A 413 13.13 27.05 -47.22
CA THR A 413 13.05 28.51 -47.07
C THR A 413 14.45 29.11 -46.97
N ILE A 414 15.39 28.47 -46.27
CA ILE A 414 16.78 28.92 -46.17
C ILE A 414 17.48 28.84 -47.53
N THR A 415 17.33 27.74 -48.28
CA THR A 415 17.95 27.62 -49.63
C THR A 415 17.42 28.66 -50.59
N VAL A 416 16.12 28.93 -50.59
CA VAL A 416 15.53 30.00 -51.45
C VAL A 416 16.03 31.38 -51.01
N SER A 417 16.16 31.62 -49.72
CA SER A 417 16.73 32.90 -49.22
C SER A 417 18.17 33.08 -49.63
N ASP A 418 18.98 32.02 -49.63
CA ASP A 418 20.38 32.05 -50.11
C ASP A 418 20.47 32.31 -51.64
N GLU A 419 19.65 31.63 -52.44
CA GLU A 419 19.52 31.88 -53.90
C GLU A 419 19.19 33.35 -54.20
N LEU A 420 18.21 33.94 -53.46
CA LEU A 420 17.85 35.35 -53.58
C LEU A 420 18.99 36.30 -53.22
N LEU A 421 19.83 35.95 -52.20
CA LEU A 421 21.00 36.75 -51.84
C LEU A 421 22.08 36.69 -52.91
N VAL A 422 22.31 35.52 -53.53
CA VAL A 422 23.26 35.36 -54.64
C VAL A 422 22.78 36.15 -55.87
N ASP A 423 21.49 36.07 -56.20
CA ASP A 423 20.92 36.83 -57.33
C ASP A 423 21.04 38.36 -57.11
N THR A 424 20.74 38.82 -55.86
CA THR A 424 20.92 40.26 -55.55
C THR A 424 22.37 40.73 -55.61
N LEU A 425 23.32 39.87 -55.27
CA LEU A 425 24.76 40.19 -55.43
C LEU A 425 25.18 40.23 -56.91
N ASN A 426 24.58 39.36 -57.77
CA ASN A 426 24.88 39.35 -59.22
C ASN A 426 24.24 40.52 -59.95
N LEU A 427 23.12 41.07 -59.46
CA LEU A 427 22.47 42.27 -60.03
C LEU A 427 23.31 43.56 -59.79
N LYS A 428 24.31 43.56 -58.91
CA LYS A 428 25.16 44.67 -58.61
C LYS A 428 26.46 44.71 -59.49
N ARG A 429 26.57 43.74 -60.39
CA ARG A 429 27.60 43.76 -61.48
C ARG A 429 26.97 44.22 -62.77
#